data_2d35477e5af84babe089841e0e1f4c37
#
_entry.id   2d35477e5af84babe089841e0e1f4c37
#
_cell.length_a   1.000
_cell.length_b   1.000
_cell.length_c   1.000
_cell.angle_alpha   90.00
_cell.angle_beta   90.00
_cell.angle_gamma   90.00
#
_symmetry.space_group_name_H-M   'P 1'
#
loop_
_entity.id
_entity.type
_entity.pdbx_description
1 polymer ?
#
loop_
_entity_poly.entity_id
_entity_poly.type
_entity_poly.pdbx_seq_one_letter_code
_entity_poly.pdbx_strand_id
1 'polypeptide(L)'
;RPDELMPLPEESELFLLPGRRAVGLNPETGEIECTEDLAVAAFAAPAHTLSAHPAYTSDADAPLLPLFAYGAVGFAKGRFYICARKVDADQRQEFRHIPRSRIEKNVRALLRQFPKNRLVGHILEDCVMKYDCPAARNFALGRFEAPLPSSRTCNARCVGCISEQDKDSPINVTPQCRLTFTPTPEELVEVMSFHASRETKTPIYSFGQGCEGDPLMNPDLLVESVRLFRSRGGVGTVNCNTNASRTEAVERLAQAGLSSIRVSLNSARPEVYERYYRPHGYSFDDVRRSIAVARKNGLWVSLNLLFFPGVTDSEGELEALARLVGENGVSMIQWRNLNIDPEWYLGLMRGIDHGPIMGLSLFMKRLKKLCPWLRFGYFNPYVGEKAELTAPLPGQWQMPDLSVTDAPLAGPASEDAAGEADAEAGA
;
A
#
# COMPACT_ATOMS: atom_id res chain seq x y z
N ARG A 1 -1.15 22.83 2.81
CA ARG A 1 -2.04 23.50 3.81
C ARG A 1 -1.49 23.23 5.20
N PRO A 2 -1.72 24.13 6.20
CA PRO A 2 -1.20 23.92 7.57
C PRO A 2 -1.68 22.61 8.24
N ASP A 3 -2.87 22.15 7.90
CA ASP A 3 -3.49 20.91 8.39
C ASP A 3 -2.88 19.64 7.77
N GLU A 4 -2.05 19.78 6.76
CA GLU A 4 -1.31 18.66 6.10
C GLU A 4 0.14 18.56 6.59
N LEU A 5 0.61 19.54 7.38
CA LEU A 5 1.94 19.52 7.99
C LEU A 5 1.89 18.80 9.33
N MET A 6 2.73 17.80 9.49
CA MET A 6 2.95 17.11 10.75
C MET A 6 4.44 17.04 11.09
N PRO A 7 4.82 16.91 12.37
CA PRO A 7 6.20 16.64 12.73
C PRO A 7 6.69 15.40 11.98
N LEU A 8 7.93 15.45 11.45
CA LEU A 8 8.52 14.32 10.73
C LEU A 8 8.57 13.09 11.66
N PRO A 9 7.93 11.97 11.32
CA PRO A 9 8.03 10.75 12.12
C PRO A 9 9.46 10.21 12.20
N GLU A 10 9.84 9.65 13.34
CA GLU A 10 11.22 9.22 13.62
C GLU A 10 11.77 8.17 12.63
N GLU A 11 10.93 7.30 12.07
CA GLU A 11 11.35 6.28 11.08
C GLU A 11 11.29 6.79 9.63
N SER A 12 11.20 8.12 9.44
CA SER A 12 11.29 8.75 8.11
C SER A 12 12.75 9.04 7.74
N GLU A 13 13.04 9.01 6.46
CA GLU A 13 14.38 9.29 5.92
C GLU A 13 14.37 10.59 5.12
N LEU A 14 15.44 11.38 5.22
CA LEU A 14 15.63 12.62 4.47
C LEU A 14 16.59 12.37 3.31
N PHE A 15 16.27 12.92 2.14
CA PHE A 15 17.07 12.86 0.93
C PHE A 15 17.38 14.26 0.39
N LEU A 16 18.60 14.49 0.00
CA LEU A 16 18.92 15.57 -0.93
C LEU A 16 18.56 15.12 -2.35
N LEU A 17 17.95 15.99 -3.13
CA LEU A 17 17.56 15.70 -4.50
C LEU A 17 18.63 16.20 -5.49
N PRO A 18 19.48 15.33 -6.06
CA PRO A 18 20.57 15.74 -6.92
C PRO A 18 20.05 16.44 -8.19
N GLY A 19 20.68 17.56 -8.56
CA GLY A 19 20.30 18.35 -9.72
C GLY A 19 18.95 19.08 -9.58
N ARG A 20 18.41 19.24 -8.36
CA ARG A 20 17.14 19.92 -8.10
C ARG A 20 17.33 21.02 -7.08
N ARG A 21 17.07 22.27 -7.51
CA ARG A 21 17.19 23.47 -6.69
C ARG A 21 15.88 23.75 -5.96
N ALA A 22 15.95 23.97 -4.66
CA ALA A 22 14.76 24.22 -3.87
C ALA A 22 14.05 25.52 -4.28
N VAL A 23 12.73 25.45 -4.37
CA VAL A 23 11.85 26.61 -4.58
C VAL A 23 11.07 26.86 -3.31
N GLY A 24 11.11 28.08 -2.81
CA GLY A 24 10.47 28.48 -1.58
C GLY A 24 9.80 29.84 -1.69
N LEU A 25 9.04 30.18 -0.66
CA LEU A 25 8.49 31.51 -0.48
C LEU A 25 9.45 32.31 0.39
N ASN A 26 9.93 33.44 -0.11
CA ASN A 26 10.70 34.38 0.68
C ASN A 26 9.75 35.06 1.71
N PRO A 27 10.00 34.92 3.01
CA PRO A 27 9.08 35.45 4.02
C PRO A 27 9.08 36.98 4.10
N GLU A 28 10.13 37.66 3.59
CA GLU A 28 10.27 39.11 3.63
C GLU A 28 9.56 39.78 2.45
N THR A 29 9.68 39.20 1.25
CA THR A 29 9.11 39.76 0.02
C THR A 29 7.75 39.16 -0.35
N GLY A 30 7.45 37.94 0.11
CA GLY A 30 6.28 37.16 -0.30
C GLY A 30 6.40 36.58 -1.71
N GLU A 31 7.57 36.69 -2.34
CA GLU A 31 7.82 36.17 -3.69
C GLU A 31 8.31 34.71 -3.67
N ILE A 32 8.03 33.99 -4.75
CA ILE A 32 8.55 32.64 -4.97
C ILE A 32 9.96 32.76 -5.56
N GLU A 33 10.93 32.18 -4.87
CA GLU A 33 12.33 32.23 -5.25
C GLU A 33 12.90 30.82 -5.39
N CYS A 34 13.80 30.66 -6.37
CA CYS A 34 14.64 29.46 -6.50
C CYS A 34 15.96 29.71 -5.77
N THR A 35 16.35 28.81 -4.87
CA THR A 35 17.61 28.90 -4.13
C THR A 35 18.73 28.18 -4.87
N GLU A 36 19.97 28.45 -4.48
CA GLU A 36 21.16 27.69 -4.95
C GLU A 36 21.28 26.32 -4.25
N ASP A 37 20.54 26.11 -3.17
CA ASP A 37 20.59 24.88 -2.38
C ASP A 37 19.80 23.76 -3.03
N LEU A 38 20.26 22.51 -2.82
CA LEU A 38 19.53 21.31 -3.25
C LEU A 38 18.22 21.16 -2.47
N ALA A 39 17.18 20.82 -3.19
CA ALA A 39 15.90 20.48 -2.60
C ALA A 39 16.02 19.24 -1.69
N VAL A 40 15.24 19.23 -0.62
CA VAL A 40 15.12 18.12 0.34
C VAL A 40 13.74 17.49 0.23
N ALA A 41 13.71 16.15 0.28
CA ALA A 41 12.49 15.39 0.39
C ALA A 41 12.56 14.43 1.57
N ALA A 42 11.39 13.96 2.05
CA ALA A 42 11.34 12.86 3.00
C ALA A 42 10.65 11.64 2.40
N PHE A 43 11.21 10.46 2.68
CA PHE A 43 10.52 9.19 2.60
C PHE A 43 9.78 8.98 3.92
N ALA A 44 8.46 9.03 3.89
CA ALA A 44 7.63 8.96 5.09
C ALA A 44 7.71 7.59 5.76
N ALA A 45 7.70 7.58 7.09
CA ALA A 45 7.53 6.36 7.87
C ALA A 45 6.28 5.58 7.45
N PRO A 46 6.25 4.24 7.62
CA PRO A 46 5.06 3.44 7.35
C PRO A 46 3.77 4.02 7.95
N ALA A 47 2.64 3.73 7.34
CA ALA A 47 1.32 4.24 7.72
C ALA A 47 1.10 5.75 7.51
N HIS A 48 1.99 6.44 6.78
CA HIS A 48 1.84 7.84 6.41
C HIS A 48 1.75 8.00 4.89
N THR A 49 0.74 8.72 4.42
CA THR A 49 0.53 9.04 3.00
C THR A 49 0.88 10.49 2.77
N LEU A 50 1.71 10.75 1.77
CA LEU A 50 2.15 12.09 1.38
C LEU A 50 0.99 12.90 0.83
N SER A 51 0.94 14.19 1.12
CA SER A 51 -0.05 15.13 0.59
C SER A 51 0.53 16.16 -0.37
N ALA A 52 1.88 16.26 -0.45
CA ALA A 52 2.56 17.15 -1.38
C ALA A 52 3.97 16.65 -1.70
N HIS A 53 4.44 16.99 -2.90
CA HIS A 53 5.83 16.85 -3.33
C HIS A 53 6.62 18.13 -3.00
N PRO A 54 7.96 18.05 -2.85
CA PRO A 54 8.81 19.23 -2.71
C PRO A 54 8.72 20.10 -3.97
N ALA A 55 8.76 21.41 -3.80
CA ALA A 55 8.87 22.35 -4.90
C ALA A 55 10.34 22.57 -5.26
N TYR A 56 10.69 22.42 -6.54
CA TYR A 56 12.04 22.59 -7.04
C TYR A 56 12.05 22.94 -8.53
N THR A 57 13.20 23.41 -9.00
CA THR A 57 13.56 23.46 -10.43
C THR A 57 14.65 22.46 -10.68
N SER A 58 14.60 21.76 -11.83
CA SER A 58 15.59 20.75 -12.20
C SER A 58 16.64 21.32 -13.14
N ASP A 59 17.90 20.98 -12.88
CA ASP A 59 19.00 21.23 -13.82
C ASP A 59 18.77 20.37 -15.08
N ALA A 60 19.30 20.81 -16.24
CA ALA A 60 19.06 20.12 -17.51
C ALA A 60 19.63 18.69 -17.56
N ASP A 61 20.63 18.40 -16.74
CA ASP A 61 21.27 17.10 -16.59
C ASP A 61 20.90 16.38 -15.27
N ALA A 62 19.84 16.84 -14.58
CA ALA A 62 19.39 16.23 -13.35
C ALA A 62 19.12 14.72 -13.54
N PRO A 63 19.73 13.84 -12.72
CA PRO A 63 19.50 12.40 -12.85
C PRO A 63 18.09 12.02 -12.47
N LEU A 64 17.58 10.93 -13.06
CA LEU A 64 16.33 10.32 -12.59
C LEU A 64 16.47 9.89 -11.14
N LEU A 65 15.46 10.22 -10.32
CA LEU A 65 15.44 9.83 -8.91
C LEU A 65 15.11 8.35 -8.76
N PRO A 66 15.70 7.63 -7.78
CA PRO A 66 15.37 6.25 -7.45
C PRO A 66 13.89 6.06 -7.10
N LEU A 67 13.43 4.79 -7.06
CA LEU A 67 12.05 4.43 -6.73
C LEU A 67 11.73 4.60 -5.25
N PHE A 68 11.66 5.85 -4.79
CA PHE A 68 11.15 6.25 -3.46
C PHE A 68 9.96 7.19 -3.61
N ALA A 69 9.24 7.40 -2.51
CA ALA A 69 8.22 8.44 -2.43
C ALA A 69 8.85 9.71 -1.85
N TYR A 70 8.70 10.83 -2.54
CA TYR A 70 9.35 12.10 -2.23
C TYR A 70 8.33 13.07 -1.65
N GLY A 71 8.27 13.17 -0.31
CA GLY A 71 7.39 14.09 0.39
C GLY A 71 8.02 15.45 0.62
N ALA A 72 7.21 16.51 0.50
CA ALA A 72 7.65 17.85 0.84
C ALA A 72 7.95 17.95 2.34
N VAL A 73 9.08 18.59 2.66
CA VAL A 73 9.51 18.84 4.04
C VAL A 73 9.74 20.31 4.29
N GLY A 74 9.60 20.71 5.54
CA GLY A 74 9.97 22.01 6.03
C GLY A 74 10.69 21.92 7.36
N PHE A 75 11.47 22.96 7.70
CA PHE A 75 12.14 23.06 8.99
C PHE A 75 11.64 24.31 9.72
N ALA A 76 11.10 24.13 10.91
CA ALA A 76 10.61 25.22 11.73
C ALA A 76 10.75 24.88 13.22
N LYS A 77 11.02 25.88 14.07
CA LYS A 77 11.10 25.71 15.53
C LYS A 77 12.05 24.58 15.94
N GLY A 78 13.18 24.43 15.24
CA GLY A 78 14.23 23.46 15.56
C GLY A 78 13.92 22.00 15.18
N ARG A 79 12.88 21.73 14.37
CA ARG A 79 12.53 20.37 13.94
C ARG A 79 12.01 20.32 12.50
N PHE A 80 12.08 19.14 11.91
CA PHE A 80 11.51 18.88 10.59
C PHE A 80 10.01 18.57 10.68
N TYR A 81 9.31 18.97 9.63
CA TYR A 81 7.91 18.67 9.37
C TYR A 81 7.80 18.05 7.97
N ILE A 82 6.78 17.23 7.76
CA ILE A 82 6.46 16.62 6.47
C ILE A 82 5.01 16.90 6.08
N CYS A 83 4.78 17.09 4.77
CA CYS A 83 3.42 17.13 4.22
C CYS A 83 2.91 15.70 4.05
N ALA A 84 2.25 15.20 5.08
CA ALA A 84 1.73 13.83 5.10
C ALA A 84 0.56 13.71 6.09
N ARG A 85 -0.18 12.60 5.96
CA ARG A 85 -1.23 12.22 6.89
C ARG A 85 -1.01 10.78 7.38
N LYS A 86 -1.11 10.55 8.70
CA LYS A 86 -1.17 9.20 9.26
C LYS A 86 -2.53 8.58 8.91
N VAL A 87 -2.52 7.45 8.18
CA VAL A 87 -3.72 6.79 7.66
C VAL A 87 -4.02 5.45 8.36
N ASP A 88 -3.10 4.97 9.18
CA ASP A 88 -3.25 3.75 9.97
C ASP A 88 -2.59 3.94 11.34
N ALA A 89 -3.21 3.41 12.39
CA ALA A 89 -2.67 3.45 13.75
C ALA A 89 -1.82 2.21 14.09
N ASP A 90 -1.82 1.18 13.25
CA ASP A 90 -1.10 -0.07 13.48
C ASP A 90 0.41 0.15 13.36
N GLN A 91 1.14 -0.37 14.33
CA GLN A 91 2.60 -0.21 14.47
C GLN A 91 3.38 -1.43 13.97
N ARG A 92 2.77 -2.30 13.17
CA ARG A 92 3.39 -3.56 12.74
C ARG A 92 4.68 -3.41 11.92
N GLN A 93 4.92 -2.26 11.33
CA GLN A 93 6.15 -1.94 10.61
C GLN A 93 7.05 -0.94 11.36
N GLU A 94 6.80 -0.70 12.65
CA GLU A 94 7.71 0.04 13.51
C GLU A 94 8.71 -0.95 14.16
N PHE A 95 10.00 -0.73 13.92
CA PHE A 95 11.08 -1.62 14.38
C PHE A 95 12.09 -0.93 15.31
N ARG A 96 11.96 0.37 15.58
CA ARG A 96 12.90 1.18 16.37
C ARG A 96 13.25 0.60 17.74
N HIS A 97 12.31 -0.12 18.38
CA HIS A 97 12.51 -0.75 19.68
C HIS A 97 12.99 -2.20 19.58
N ILE A 98 13.31 -2.69 18.37
CA ILE A 98 13.76 -4.06 18.15
C ILE A 98 15.20 -4.03 17.66
N PRO A 99 16.16 -4.41 18.50
CA PRO A 99 17.57 -4.43 18.11
C PRO A 99 17.78 -5.32 16.88
N ARG A 100 18.57 -4.84 15.91
CA ARG A 100 18.93 -5.61 14.70
C ARG A 100 19.52 -6.98 15.06
N SER A 101 20.35 -7.05 16.10
CA SER A 101 20.93 -8.31 16.61
C SER A 101 19.89 -9.35 16.98
N ARG A 102 18.70 -8.96 17.47
CA ARG A 102 17.59 -9.89 17.76
C ARG A 102 17.02 -10.48 16.47
N ILE A 103 16.85 -9.65 15.43
CA ILE A 103 16.37 -10.12 14.11
C ILE A 103 17.38 -11.09 13.53
N GLU A 104 18.66 -10.74 13.50
CA GLU A 104 19.74 -11.60 12.98
C GLU A 104 19.87 -12.92 13.76
N LYS A 105 19.72 -12.90 15.09
CA LYS A 105 19.70 -14.12 15.90
C LYS A 105 18.55 -15.05 15.46
N ASN A 106 17.35 -14.50 15.26
CA ASN A 106 16.20 -15.27 14.82
C ASN A 106 16.40 -15.81 13.39
N VAL A 107 16.92 -15.01 12.47
CA VAL A 107 17.26 -15.43 11.10
C VAL A 107 18.18 -16.65 11.14
N ARG A 108 19.29 -16.59 11.88
CA ARG A 108 20.23 -17.73 12.01
C ARG A 108 19.59 -18.98 12.61
N ALA A 109 18.67 -18.81 13.57
CA ALA A 109 17.96 -19.93 14.17
C ALA A 109 16.98 -20.58 13.18
N LEU A 110 16.22 -19.80 12.42
CA LEU A 110 15.25 -20.29 11.46
C LEU A 110 15.91 -20.96 10.25
N LEU A 111 17.03 -20.43 9.74
CA LEU A 111 17.80 -21.08 8.67
C LEU A 111 18.30 -22.47 9.08
N ARG A 112 18.72 -22.65 10.35
CA ARG A 112 19.08 -23.98 10.88
C ARG A 112 17.87 -24.90 11.06
N GLN A 113 16.71 -24.35 11.38
CA GLN A 113 15.47 -25.12 11.57
C GLN A 113 14.88 -25.61 10.23
N PHE A 114 15.01 -24.81 9.18
CA PHE A 114 14.42 -25.07 7.85
C PHE A 114 15.51 -25.19 6.74
N PRO A 115 16.51 -26.06 6.87
CA PRO A 115 17.65 -26.08 5.96
C PRO A 115 17.29 -26.54 4.53
N LYS A 116 16.10 -27.13 4.34
CA LYS A 116 15.65 -27.64 3.03
C LYS A 116 14.57 -26.76 2.39
N ASN A 117 13.99 -25.80 3.12
CA ASN A 117 12.97 -24.91 2.59
C ASN A 117 13.61 -23.69 1.91
N ARG A 118 13.64 -23.70 0.57
CA ARG A 118 14.24 -22.63 -0.23
C ARG A 118 13.52 -21.29 -0.03
N LEU A 119 12.18 -21.33 0.22
CA LEU A 119 11.39 -20.13 0.44
C LEU A 119 11.77 -19.44 1.76
N VAL A 120 11.99 -20.21 2.82
CA VAL A 120 12.52 -19.69 4.09
C VAL A 120 13.90 -19.06 3.88
N GLY A 121 14.77 -19.70 3.11
CA GLY A 121 16.09 -19.15 2.73
C GLY A 121 15.93 -17.77 2.06
N HIS A 122 15.11 -17.68 1.01
CA HIS A 122 14.85 -16.42 0.30
C HIS A 122 14.26 -15.32 1.22
N ILE A 123 13.25 -15.66 2.02
CA ILE A 123 12.63 -14.70 2.96
C ILE A 123 13.67 -14.15 3.94
N LEU A 124 14.54 -15.01 4.47
CA LEU A 124 15.46 -14.62 5.55
C LEU A 124 16.76 -14.00 5.02
N GLU A 125 17.40 -14.62 4.03
CA GLU A 125 18.71 -14.16 3.53
C GLU A 125 18.58 -12.97 2.58
N ASP A 126 17.59 -12.99 1.67
CA ASP A 126 17.39 -11.90 0.73
C ASP A 126 16.47 -10.81 1.33
N CYS A 127 15.22 -11.17 1.69
CA CYS A 127 14.25 -10.14 2.08
C CYS A 127 14.56 -9.50 3.44
N VAL A 128 14.99 -10.27 4.46
CA VAL A 128 15.36 -9.69 5.78
C VAL A 128 16.74 -9.07 5.72
N MET A 129 17.76 -9.85 5.32
CA MET A 129 19.15 -9.44 5.56
C MET A 129 19.68 -8.45 4.53
N LYS A 130 19.24 -8.52 3.25
CA LYS A 130 19.68 -7.60 2.19
C LYS A 130 18.74 -6.40 2.02
N TYR A 131 17.41 -6.63 2.04
CA TYR A 131 16.43 -5.61 1.68
C TYR A 131 15.67 -5.01 2.86
N ASP A 132 15.95 -5.46 4.09
CA ASP A 132 15.30 -4.97 5.31
C ASP A 132 13.75 -4.98 5.22
N CYS A 133 13.18 -5.92 4.47
CA CYS A 133 11.75 -5.99 4.19
C CYS A 133 10.91 -6.12 5.48
N PRO A 134 9.99 -5.20 5.76
CA PRO A 134 9.21 -5.20 7.00
C PRO A 134 8.35 -6.46 7.19
N ALA A 135 7.75 -6.99 6.12
CA ALA A 135 6.95 -8.22 6.17
C ALA A 135 7.83 -9.43 6.51
N ALA A 136 9.01 -9.52 5.90
CA ALA A 136 9.96 -10.60 6.20
C ALA A 136 10.54 -10.51 7.62
N ARG A 137 10.80 -9.29 8.12
CA ARG A 137 11.19 -9.06 9.53
C ARG A 137 10.10 -9.52 10.49
N ASN A 138 8.82 -9.26 10.19
CA ASN A 138 7.70 -9.73 10.99
C ASN A 138 7.65 -11.27 11.05
N PHE A 139 7.87 -11.95 9.94
CA PHE A 139 8.00 -13.41 9.91
C PHE A 139 9.16 -13.90 10.78
N ALA A 140 10.36 -13.32 10.64
CA ALA A 140 11.52 -13.67 11.47
C ALA A 140 11.27 -13.48 12.97
N LEU A 141 10.47 -12.47 13.33
CA LEU A 141 10.07 -12.16 14.71
C LEU A 141 8.87 -12.98 15.20
N GLY A 142 8.14 -13.67 14.30
CA GLY A 142 6.94 -14.45 14.63
C GLY A 142 5.76 -13.57 15.02
N ARG A 143 5.51 -12.50 14.26
CA ARG A 143 4.41 -11.56 14.53
C ARG A 143 3.70 -11.11 13.26
N PHE A 144 2.43 -10.79 13.36
CA PHE A 144 1.54 -10.21 12.34
C PHE A 144 1.43 -11.03 11.05
N GLU A 145 2.33 -10.83 10.09
CA GLU A 145 2.18 -11.28 8.72
C GLU A 145 3.42 -12.03 8.24
N ALA A 146 3.18 -13.20 7.58
CA ALA A 146 4.21 -13.94 6.88
C ALA A 146 4.10 -13.71 5.36
N PRO A 147 5.18 -13.32 4.68
CA PRO A 147 5.21 -13.20 3.22
C PRO A 147 5.31 -14.59 2.58
N LEU A 148 4.58 -14.76 1.47
CA LEU A 148 4.55 -15.99 0.68
C LEU A 148 4.93 -15.70 -0.79
N PRO A 149 6.17 -15.35 -1.12
CA PRO A 149 6.60 -15.22 -2.50
C PRO A 149 6.37 -16.50 -3.29
N SER A 150 5.68 -16.42 -4.45
CA SER A 150 5.16 -17.59 -5.16
C SER A 150 5.33 -17.56 -6.68
N SER A 151 5.62 -16.38 -7.27
CA SER A 151 5.65 -16.20 -8.71
C SER A 151 6.93 -15.51 -9.20
N ARG A 152 7.53 -16.08 -10.25
CA ARG A 152 8.67 -15.48 -10.96
C ARG A 152 8.25 -14.46 -12.01
N THR A 153 7.01 -14.53 -12.49
CA THR A 153 6.54 -13.80 -13.66
C THR A 153 5.38 -12.85 -13.32
N CYS A 154 5.24 -11.81 -14.12
CA CYS A 154 4.14 -10.88 -14.06
C CYS A 154 3.65 -10.57 -15.48
N ASN A 155 2.36 -10.28 -15.63
CA ASN A 155 1.77 -9.81 -16.88
C ASN A 155 1.50 -8.30 -16.89
N ALA A 156 2.10 -7.56 -15.98
CA ALA A 156 2.20 -6.11 -16.02
C ALA A 156 3.67 -5.67 -16.12
N ARG A 157 3.90 -4.52 -16.75
CA ARG A 157 5.21 -3.88 -16.88
C ARG A 157 5.18 -2.51 -16.23
N CYS A 158 4.87 -2.51 -14.94
CA CYS A 158 4.69 -1.29 -14.17
C CYS A 158 5.92 -0.40 -14.24
N VAL A 159 5.71 0.88 -14.52
CA VAL A 159 6.79 1.87 -14.62
C VAL A 159 7.61 1.95 -13.33
N GLY A 160 6.98 1.87 -12.17
CA GLY A 160 7.63 1.85 -10.86
C GLY A 160 7.79 0.45 -10.25
N CYS A 161 7.99 -0.61 -11.05
CA CYS A 161 8.21 -1.95 -10.52
C CYS A 161 9.52 -2.03 -9.74
N ILE A 162 9.44 -2.45 -8.47
CA ILE A 162 10.58 -2.49 -7.56
C ILE A 162 11.42 -3.77 -7.67
N SER A 163 10.99 -4.77 -8.45
CA SER A 163 11.70 -6.05 -8.59
C SER A 163 12.14 -6.38 -10.01
N GLU A 164 11.58 -5.74 -11.02
CA GLU A 164 11.96 -5.94 -12.43
C GLU A 164 11.61 -4.70 -13.24
N GLN A 165 12.54 -4.26 -14.08
CA GLN A 165 12.36 -3.18 -15.02
C GLN A 165 12.65 -3.65 -16.43
N ASP A 166 11.94 -3.09 -17.42
CA ASP A 166 12.23 -3.35 -18.83
C ASP A 166 13.64 -2.85 -19.17
N LYS A 167 14.26 -3.48 -20.18
CA LYS A 167 15.63 -3.11 -20.62
C LYS A 167 15.74 -1.64 -21.09
N ASP A 168 14.63 -1.11 -21.60
CA ASP A 168 14.53 0.27 -22.08
C ASP A 168 14.03 1.24 -20.98
N SER A 169 13.87 0.75 -19.75
CA SER A 169 13.50 1.60 -18.63
C SER A 169 14.65 2.54 -18.27
N PRO A 170 14.37 3.80 -17.97
CA PRO A 170 15.39 4.72 -17.46
C PRO A 170 15.87 4.32 -16.05
N ILE A 171 15.17 3.40 -15.37
CA ILE A 171 15.54 2.87 -14.07
C ILE A 171 16.54 1.73 -14.25
N ASN A 172 17.80 1.98 -13.90
CA ASN A 172 18.88 1.03 -14.07
C ASN A 172 19.01 0.01 -12.93
N VAL A 173 18.45 0.30 -11.76
CA VAL A 173 18.56 -0.53 -10.55
C VAL A 173 17.21 -0.64 -9.86
N THR A 174 16.77 -1.87 -9.63
CA THR A 174 15.60 -2.15 -8.80
C THR A 174 15.98 -2.25 -7.33
N PRO A 175 15.14 -1.75 -6.39
CA PRO A 175 15.41 -1.83 -4.95
C PRO A 175 15.58 -3.24 -4.42
N GLN A 176 15.01 -4.25 -5.07
CA GLN A 176 15.12 -5.65 -4.68
C GLN A 176 15.08 -6.59 -5.89
N CYS A 177 15.67 -7.77 -5.74
CA CYS A 177 15.63 -8.78 -6.80
C CYS A 177 14.32 -9.57 -6.75
N ARG A 178 13.84 -9.93 -7.95
CA ARG A 178 12.69 -10.83 -8.10
C ARG A 178 13.09 -12.25 -7.76
N LEU A 179 12.15 -13.00 -7.17
CA LEU A 179 12.25 -14.44 -6.91
C LEU A 179 12.71 -15.22 -8.15
N THR A 180 13.74 -16.06 -8.02
CA THR A 180 14.36 -16.77 -9.15
C THR A 180 13.88 -18.22 -9.31
N PHE A 181 13.15 -18.76 -8.35
CA PHE A 181 12.59 -20.12 -8.37
C PHE A 181 11.08 -20.10 -8.10
N THR A 182 10.42 -21.21 -8.38
CA THR A 182 9.03 -21.45 -7.99
C THR A 182 9.06 -22.35 -6.74
N PRO A 183 8.46 -21.92 -5.61
CA PRO A 183 8.35 -22.77 -4.42
C PRO A 183 7.38 -23.92 -4.68
N THR A 184 7.45 -24.96 -3.83
CA THR A 184 6.45 -26.03 -3.82
C THR A 184 5.28 -25.69 -2.87
N PRO A 185 4.11 -26.35 -3.01
CA PRO A 185 3.02 -26.19 -2.04
C PRO A 185 3.46 -26.47 -0.60
N GLU A 186 4.33 -27.49 -0.41
CA GLU A 186 4.85 -27.87 0.90
C GLU A 186 5.74 -26.79 1.50
N GLU A 187 6.61 -26.16 0.71
CA GLU A 187 7.44 -25.03 1.16
C GLU A 187 6.58 -23.86 1.65
N LEU A 188 5.51 -23.52 0.94
CA LEU A 188 4.55 -22.48 1.32
C LEU A 188 3.76 -22.86 2.58
N VAL A 189 3.24 -24.08 2.65
CA VAL A 189 2.46 -24.56 3.80
C VAL A 189 3.33 -24.68 5.06
N GLU A 190 4.60 -25.04 4.93
CA GLU A 190 5.54 -25.06 6.05
C GLU A 190 5.75 -23.66 6.65
N VAL A 191 5.90 -22.61 5.80
CA VAL A 191 5.96 -21.22 6.24
C VAL A 191 4.67 -20.80 6.96
N MET A 192 3.49 -21.11 6.38
CA MET A 192 2.20 -20.79 6.95
C MET A 192 1.98 -21.47 8.30
N SER A 193 2.22 -22.76 8.39
CA SER A 193 2.02 -23.56 9.60
C SER A 193 2.98 -23.13 10.71
N PHE A 194 4.23 -22.85 10.37
CA PHE A 194 5.20 -22.35 11.33
C PHE A 194 4.82 -20.94 11.84
N HIS A 195 4.39 -20.05 10.96
CA HIS A 195 3.92 -18.72 11.37
C HIS A 195 2.70 -18.81 12.29
N ALA A 196 1.72 -19.67 11.97
CA ALA A 196 0.54 -19.91 12.80
C ALA A 196 0.90 -20.40 14.21
N SER A 197 1.97 -21.17 14.36
CA SER A 197 2.42 -21.64 15.68
C SER A 197 3.03 -20.56 16.56
N ARG A 198 3.46 -19.43 15.96
CA ARG A 198 4.12 -18.30 16.64
C ARG A 198 3.20 -17.10 16.82
N GLU A 199 2.46 -16.73 15.78
CA GLU A 199 1.41 -15.70 15.83
C GLU A 199 0.05 -16.39 15.98
N THR A 200 -0.37 -16.58 17.21
CA THR A 200 -1.57 -17.39 17.52
C THR A 200 -2.87 -16.59 17.56
N LYS A 201 -2.80 -15.25 17.59
CA LYS A 201 -3.99 -14.40 17.72
C LYS A 201 -4.56 -13.98 16.38
N THR A 202 -3.72 -13.41 15.53
CA THR A 202 -4.13 -12.77 14.28
C THR A 202 -3.18 -13.10 13.12
N PRO A 203 -2.91 -14.39 12.84
CA PRO A 203 -1.96 -14.75 11.80
C PRO A 203 -2.47 -14.37 10.41
N ILE A 204 -1.62 -13.68 9.64
CA ILE A 204 -1.86 -13.32 8.25
C ILE A 204 -0.76 -13.94 7.40
N TYR A 205 -1.13 -14.46 6.25
CA TYR A 205 -0.23 -15.04 5.26
C TYR A 205 -0.51 -14.39 3.92
N SER A 206 0.48 -13.76 3.29
CA SER A 206 0.25 -12.95 2.09
C SER A 206 1.11 -13.37 0.92
N PHE A 207 0.47 -13.84 -0.12
CA PHE A 207 1.03 -13.91 -1.47
C PHE A 207 1.17 -12.50 -2.07
N GLY A 208 2.00 -12.32 -3.10
CA GLY A 208 2.15 -11.06 -3.80
C GLY A 208 3.01 -10.05 -3.06
N GLN A 209 4.27 -10.37 -2.88
CA GLN A 209 5.25 -9.50 -2.27
C GLN A 209 6.01 -8.68 -3.32
N GLY A 210 6.66 -7.59 -2.89
CA GLY A 210 7.45 -6.76 -3.80
C GLY A 210 8.62 -7.49 -4.46
N CYS A 211 9.11 -8.57 -3.86
CA CYS A 211 10.22 -9.40 -4.36
C CYS A 211 9.81 -10.51 -5.32
N GLU A 212 8.60 -10.48 -5.86
CA GLU A 212 8.09 -11.50 -6.78
C GLU A 212 7.35 -10.87 -7.98
N GLY A 213 6.91 -11.71 -8.92
CA GLY A 213 5.95 -11.35 -9.94
C GLY A 213 4.53 -11.25 -9.40
N ASP A 214 3.53 -11.44 -10.27
CA ASP A 214 2.14 -11.50 -9.81
C ASP A 214 1.75 -12.94 -9.45
N PRO A 215 1.18 -13.20 -8.25
CA PRO A 215 0.80 -14.55 -7.82
C PRO A 215 -0.17 -15.25 -8.77
N LEU A 216 -1.10 -14.52 -9.38
CA LEU A 216 -2.08 -15.10 -10.31
C LEU A 216 -1.46 -15.62 -11.61
N MET A 217 -0.16 -15.41 -11.83
CA MET A 217 0.58 -16.08 -12.91
C MET A 217 0.87 -17.55 -12.61
N ASN A 218 0.69 -17.98 -11.35
CA ASN A 218 0.89 -19.35 -10.89
C ASN A 218 -0.30 -19.85 -10.06
N PRO A 219 -1.54 -19.81 -10.60
CA PRO A 219 -2.75 -20.02 -9.83
C PRO A 219 -2.87 -21.44 -9.25
N ASP A 220 -2.37 -22.46 -9.94
CA ASP A 220 -2.45 -23.86 -9.49
C ASP A 220 -1.65 -24.07 -8.20
N LEU A 221 -0.44 -23.52 -8.13
CA LEU A 221 0.38 -23.55 -6.93
C LEU A 221 -0.34 -22.90 -5.74
N LEU A 222 -0.94 -21.74 -5.95
CA LEU A 222 -1.64 -21.02 -4.90
C LEU A 222 -2.86 -21.80 -4.40
N VAL A 223 -3.68 -22.29 -5.34
CA VAL A 223 -4.89 -23.07 -5.03
C VAL A 223 -4.54 -24.32 -4.23
N GLU A 224 -3.51 -25.05 -4.67
CA GLU A 224 -3.03 -26.26 -4.00
C GLU A 224 -2.50 -25.95 -2.59
N SER A 225 -1.67 -24.90 -2.46
CA SER A 225 -1.11 -24.48 -1.16
C SER A 225 -2.19 -24.09 -0.16
N VAL A 226 -3.19 -23.28 -0.61
CA VAL A 226 -4.29 -22.84 0.26
C VAL A 226 -5.16 -24.04 0.68
N ARG A 227 -5.52 -24.92 -0.25
CA ARG A 227 -6.27 -26.14 0.07
C ARG A 227 -5.52 -27.04 1.05
N LEU A 228 -4.24 -27.28 0.79
CA LEU A 228 -3.40 -28.11 1.65
C LEU A 228 -3.28 -27.52 3.05
N PHE A 229 -3.08 -26.21 3.17
CA PHE A 229 -3.04 -25.52 4.46
C PHE A 229 -4.38 -25.67 5.22
N ARG A 230 -5.51 -25.37 4.56
CA ARG A 230 -6.84 -25.48 5.16
C ARG A 230 -7.21 -26.91 5.55
N SER A 231 -6.89 -27.90 4.70
CA SER A 231 -7.15 -29.33 5.00
C SER A 231 -6.39 -29.84 6.22
N ARG A 232 -5.26 -29.22 6.56
CA ARG A 232 -4.47 -29.52 7.78
C ARG A 232 -4.94 -28.73 9.00
N GLY A 233 -6.12 -28.07 8.94
CA GLY A 233 -6.64 -27.27 10.04
C GLY A 233 -6.01 -25.87 10.16
N GLY A 234 -5.38 -25.38 9.10
CA GLY A 234 -4.77 -24.06 9.09
C GLY A 234 -5.79 -22.94 9.29
N VAL A 235 -5.55 -22.10 10.29
CA VAL A 235 -6.42 -20.96 10.67
C VAL A 235 -5.80 -19.64 10.29
N GLY A 236 -6.60 -18.55 10.34
CA GLY A 236 -6.13 -17.19 10.08
C GLY A 236 -6.41 -16.69 8.67
N THR A 237 -5.94 -15.49 8.36
CA THR A 237 -6.19 -14.80 7.10
C THR A 237 -5.18 -15.20 6.04
N VAL A 238 -5.62 -15.85 4.97
CA VAL A 238 -4.84 -16.03 3.75
C VAL A 238 -5.21 -14.93 2.78
N ASN A 239 -4.24 -14.10 2.41
CA ASN A 239 -4.39 -12.93 1.58
C ASN A 239 -3.59 -13.05 0.28
N CYS A 240 -4.09 -12.46 -0.81
CA CYS A 240 -3.39 -12.36 -2.09
C CYS A 240 -3.30 -10.90 -2.54
N ASN A 241 -2.08 -10.36 -2.61
CA ASN A 241 -1.80 -9.07 -3.23
C ASN A 241 -1.52 -9.31 -4.72
N THR A 242 -2.23 -8.64 -5.61
CA THR A 242 -2.17 -8.93 -7.04
C THR A 242 -2.64 -7.75 -7.89
N ASN A 243 -2.29 -7.74 -9.17
CA ASN A 243 -2.89 -6.87 -10.16
C ASN A 243 -4.32 -7.29 -10.55
N ALA A 244 -4.80 -8.42 -10.02
CA ALA A 244 -6.13 -8.96 -10.24
C ALA A 244 -6.50 -9.20 -11.72
N SER A 245 -5.51 -9.50 -12.57
CA SER A 245 -5.68 -9.64 -14.02
C SER A 245 -6.42 -10.92 -14.47
N ARG A 246 -6.55 -11.92 -13.57
CA ARG A 246 -7.09 -13.25 -13.92
C ARG A 246 -8.29 -13.60 -13.05
N THR A 247 -9.48 -13.25 -13.53
CA THR A 247 -10.75 -13.41 -12.81
C THR A 247 -11.03 -14.86 -12.40
N GLU A 248 -10.80 -15.81 -13.29
CA GLU A 248 -11.00 -17.25 -13.00
C GLU A 248 -10.06 -17.75 -11.88
N ALA A 249 -8.82 -17.27 -11.87
CA ALA A 249 -7.86 -17.62 -10.81
C ALA A 249 -8.32 -17.08 -9.44
N VAL A 250 -8.90 -15.87 -9.40
CA VAL A 250 -9.47 -15.29 -8.18
C VAL A 250 -10.62 -16.14 -7.66
N GLU A 251 -11.52 -16.59 -8.52
CA GLU A 251 -12.64 -17.44 -8.15
C GLU A 251 -12.17 -18.79 -7.59
N ARG A 252 -11.23 -19.45 -8.25
CA ARG A 252 -10.62 -20.72 -7.80
C ARG A 252 -9.95 -20.59 -6.43
N LEU A 253 -9.28 -19.46 -6.19
CA LEU A 253 -8.63 -19.16 -4.91
C LEU A 253 -9.65 -18.94 -3.80
N ALA A 254 -10.75 -18.24 -4.07
CA ALA A 254 -11.83 -18.08 -3.11
C ALA A 254 -12.43 -19.44 -2.70
N GLN A 255 -12.68 -20.32 -3.68
CA GLN A 255 -13.16 -21.69 -3.45
C GLN A 255 -12.14 -22.57 -2.71
N ALA A 256 -10.84 -22.25 -2.80
CA ALA A 256 -9.78 -22.96 -2.08
C ALA A 256 -9.66 -22.55 -0.60
N GLY A 257 -10.28 -21.43 -0.18
CA GLY A 257 -10.24 -20.92 1.19
C GLY A 257 -9.36 -19.68 1.39
N LEU A 258 -9.10 -18.90 0.31
CA LEU A 258 -8.56 -17.54 0.43
C LEU A 258 -9.51 -16.69 1.27
N SER A 259 -9.00 -15.78 2.10
CA SER A 259 -9.82 -14.92 2.97
C SER A 259 -9.96 -13.50 2.41
N SER A 260 -8.92 -13.00 1.78
CA SER A 260 -8.86 -11.62 1.29
C SER A 260 -8.01 -11.48 0.02
N ILE A 261 -8.33 -10.44 -0.74
CA ILE A 261 -7.54 -10.00 -1.89
C ILE A 261 -7.21 -8.53 -1.73
N ARG A 262 -5.97 -8.15 -2.09
CA ARG A 262 -5.54 -6.76 -2.17
C ARG A 262 -5.14 -6.44 -3.61
N VAL A 263 -5.96 -5.62 -4.27
CA VAL A 263 -5.78 -5.26 -5.68
C VAL A 263 -4.89 -4.05 -5.80
N SER A 264 -3.81 -4.16 -6.56
CA SER A 264 -2.86 -3.08 -6.79
C SER A 264 -3.43 -2.08 -7.80
N LEU A 265 -3.42 -0.80 -7.45
CA LEU A 265 -4.03 0.28 -8.22
C LEU A 265 -3.27 1.59 -8.04
N ASN A 266 -3.03 2.35 -9.12
CA ASN A 266 -2.58 3.74 -9.04
C ASN A 266 -3.74 4.72 -9.33
N SER A 267 -4.75 4.26 -10.06
CA SER A 267 -5.93 5.03 -10.44
C SER A 267 -7.08 4.09 -10.81
N ALA A 268 -8.32 4.53 -10.59
CA ALA A 268 -9.53 3.88 -11.08
C ALA A 268 -9.89 4.32 -12.51
N ARG A 269 -9.15 5.23 -13.10
CA ARG A 269 -9.29 5.69 -14.49
C ARG A 269 -8.44 4.83 -15.40
N PRO A 270 -9.04 4.13 -16.41
CA PRO A 270 -8.33 3.19 -17.28
C PRO A 270 -7.09 3.80 -17.95
N GLU A 271 -7.19 5.03 -18.45
CA GLU A 271 -6.09 5.71 -19.14
C GLU A 271 -4.89 6.02 -18.24
N VAL A 272 -5.13 6.32 -16.94
CA VAL A 272 -4.08 6.54 -15.94
C VAL A 272 -3.49 5.21 -15.49
N TYR A 273 -4.35 4.20 -15.28
CA TYR A 273 -3.95 2.85 -14.92
C TYR A 273 -3.02 2.25 -15.97
N GLU A 274 -3.42 2.28 -17.23
CA GLU A 274 -2.69 1.64 -18.34
C GLU A 274 -1.32 2.28 -18.57
N ARG A 275 -1.19 3.60 -18.43
CA ARG A 275 0.11 4.28 -18.54
C ARG A 275 1.11 3.84 -17.49
N TYR A 276 0.64 3.51 -16.29
CA TYR A 276 1.51 3.06 -15.20
C TYR A 276 1.74 1.55 -15.21
N TYR A 277 0.64 0.74 -15.27
CA TYR A 277 0.73 -0.71 -15.17
C TYR A 277 1.18 -1.39 -16.46
N ARG A 278 0.96 -0.77 -17.63
CA ARG A 278 1.31 -1.32 -18.95
C ARG A 278 0.88 -2.79 -19.06
N PRO A 279 -0.42 -3.09 -18.97
CA PRO A 279 -0.95 -4.45 -18.91
C PRO A 279 -0.63 -5.24 -20.18
N HIS A 280 -0.29 -6.51 -20.02
CA HIS A 280 -0.02 -7.42 -21.13
C HIS A 280 -0.97 -8.62 -21.07
N GLY A 281 -1.87 -8.72 -22.05
CA GLY A 281 -2.86 -9.79 -22.12
C GLY A 281 -4.02 -9.68 -21.12
N TYR A 282 -4.26 -8.50 -20.57
CA TYR A 282 -5.44 -8.16 -19.77
C TYR A 282 -5.74 -6.66 -19.87
N SER A 283 -6.92 -6.26 -19.41
CA SER A 283 -7.39 -4.87 -19.39
C SER A 283 -7.80 -4.45 -17.96
N PHE A 284 -8.07 -3.17 -17.77
CA PHE A 284 -8.63 -2.68 -16.51
C PHE A 284 -10.01 -3.28 -16.20
N ASP A 285 -10.79 -3.64 -17.23
CA ASP A 285 -12.07 -4.32 -17.04
C ASP A 285 -11.91 -5.73 -16.46
N ASP A 286 -10.81 -6.44 -16.74
CA ASP A 286 -10.50 -7.72 -16.09
C ASP A 286 -10.25 -7.52 -14.59
N VAL A 287 -9.58 -6.43 -14.22
CA VAL A 287 -9.36 -6.06 -12.81
C VAL A 287 -10.70 -5.79 -12.11
N ARG A 288 -11.59 -5.00 -12.72
CA ARG A 288 -12.94 -4.73 -12.21
C ARG A 288 -13.75 -6.01 -12.01
N ARG A 289 -13.74 -6.90 -13.01
CA ARG A 289 -14.42 -8.21 -12.92
C ARG A 289 -13.86 -9.06 -11.78
N SER A 290 -12.56 -9.08 -11.61
CA SER A 290 -11.89 -9.83 -10.53
C SER A 290 -12.28 -9.31 -9.15
N ILE A 291 -12.38 -7.99 -8.97
CA ILE A 291 -12.88 -7.37 -7.73
C ILE A 291 -14.31 -7.83 -7.44
N ALA A 292 -15.20 -7.73 -8.43
CA ALA A 292 -16.59 -8.14 -8.30
C ALA A 292 -16.74 -9.63 -7.97
N VAL A 293 -15.97 -10.50 -8.64
CA VAL A 293 -15.97 -11.96 -8.40
C VAL A 293 -15.43 -12.27 -7.01
N ALA A 294 -14.33 -11.63 -6.57
CA ALA A 294 -13.81 -11.78 -5.23
C ALA A 294 -14.88 -11.46 -4.17
N ARG A 295 -15.56 -10.32 -4.32
CA ARG A 295 -16.62 -9.89 -3.40
C ARG A 295 -17.82 -10.84 -3.40
N LYS A 296 -18.27 -11.32 -4.57
CA LYS A 296 -19.38 -12.28 -4.70
C LYS A 296 -19.06 -13.62 -4.02
N ASN A 297 -17.79 -14.02 -4.03
CA ASN A 297 -17.32 -15.24 -3.37
C ASN A 297 -16.95 -15.03 -1.88
N GLY A 298 -17.33 -13.91 -1.28
CA GLY A 298 -17.18 -13.67 0.16
C GLY A 298 -15.79 -13.23 0.59
N LEU A 299 -14.88 -12.87 -0.32
CA LEU A 299 -13.58 -12.35 0.03
C LEU A 299 -13.68 -10.91 0.54
N TRP A 300 -12.82 -10.58 1.51
CA TRP A 300 -12.51 -9.19 1.82
C TRP A 300 -11.70 -8.59 0.68
N VAL A 301 -12.17 -7.48 0.12
CA VAL A 301 -11.47 -6.79 -0.96
C VAL A 301 -10.88 -5.48 -0.48
N SER A 302 -9.56 -5.35 -0.59
CA SER A 302 -8.83 -4.10 -0.39
C SER A 302 -8.24 -3.60 -1.71
N LEU A 303 -8.22 -2.29 -1.91
CA LEU A 303 -7.39 -1.65 -2.93
C LEU A 303 -6.07 -1.21 -2.31
N ASN A 304 -4.94 -1.56 -2.93
CA ASN A 304 -3.64 -1.00 -2.65
C ASN A 304 -3.47 0.22 -3.54
N LEU A 305 -3.98 1.38 -3.09
CA LEU A 305 -3.97 2.60 -3.87
C LEU A 305 -2.61 3.28 -3.75
N LEU A 306 -1.86 3.31 -4.85
CA LEU A 306 -0.58 3.99 -4.97
C LEU A 306 -0.84 5.47 -5.20
N PHE A 307 -0.99 6.20 -4.10
CA PHE A 307 -1.36 7.61 -4.09
C PHE A 307 -0.20 8.49 -4.57
N PHE A 308 -0.53 9.43 -5.45
CA PHE A 308 0.39 10.45 -5.94
C PHE A 308 -0.29 11.83 -5.88
N PRO A 309 0.19 12.75 -5.02
CA PRO A 309 -0.35 14.10 -4.92
C PRO A 309 -0.37 14.83 -6.27
N GLY A 310 -1.49 15.49 -6.59
CA GLY A 310 -1.65 16.20 -7.86
C GLY A 310 -2.16 15.34 -9.03
N VAL A 311 -2.36 14.02 -8.81
CA VAL A 311 -2.97 13.10 -9.79
C VAL A 311 -4.10 12.33 -9.15
N THR A 312 -3.81 11.60 -8.07
CA THR A 312 -4.79 10.73 -7.41
C THR A 312 -5.85 11.49 -6.61
N ASP A 313 -5.56 12.70 -6.16
CA ASP A 313 -6.46 13.56 -5.40
C ASP A 313 -7.28 14.53 -6.28
N SER A 314 -7.49 14.15 -7.53
CA SER A 314 -8.27 14.90 -8.51
C SER A 314 -9.77 14.57 -8.47
N GLU A 315 -10.59 15.46 -9.00
CA GLU A 315 -12.05 15.28 -9.06
C GLU A 315 -12.43 14.10 -9.97
N GLY A 316 -11.76 13.96 -11.12
CA GLY A 316 -11.98 12.84 -12.03
C GLY A 316 -11.63 11.49 -11.39
N GLU A 317 -10.58 11.44 -10.57
CA GLU A 317 -10.23 10.22 -9.82
C GLU A 317 -11.23 9.92 -8.71
N LEU A 318 -11.73 10.94 -7.99
CA LEU A 318 -12.73 10.75 -6.94
C LEU A 318 -13.99 10.06 -7.48
N GLU A 319 -14.50 10.50 -8.62
CA GLU A 319 -15.67 9.90 -9.26
C GLU A 319 -15.38 8.47 -9.70
N ALA A 320 -14.29 8.25 -10.42
CA ALA A 320 -13.90 6.92 -10.92
C ALA A 320 -13.68 5.93 -9.77
N LEU A 321 -13.00 6.36 -8.71
CA LEU A 321 -12.70 5.53 -7.54
C LEU A 321 -13.96 5.20 -6.73
N ALA A 322 -14.86 6.18 -6.55
CA ALA A 322 -16.14 5.95 -5.88
C ALA A 322 -17.01 4.95 -6.64
N ARG A 323 -17.06 5.02 -7.99
CA ARG A 323 -17.72 4.02 -8.83
C ARG A 323 -17.08 2.63 -8.67
N LEU A 324 -15.76 2.54 -8.79
CA LEU A 324 -15.05 1.26 -8.64
C LEU A 324 -15.34 0.62 -7.29
N VAL A 325 -15.26 1.40 -6.22
CA VAL A 325 -15.49 0.96 -4.83
C VAL A 325 -16.95 0.52 -4.63
N GLY A 326 -17.91 1.35 -5.05
CA GLY A 326 -19.32 1.11 -4.81
C GLY A 326 -19.89 -0.01 -5.66
N GLU A 327 -19.67 0.03 -6.97
CA GLU A 327 -20.21 -0.95 -7.92
C GLU A 327 -19.67 -2.36 -7.70
N ASN A 328 -18.46 -2.50 -7.15
CA ASN A 328 -17.78 -3.78 -6.98
C ASN A 328 -17.67 -4.24 -5.52
N GLY A 329 -18.16 -3.45 -4.56
CA GLY A 329 -18.21 -3.84 -3.15
C GLY A 329 -16.86 -3.90 -2.46
N VAL A 330 -15.97 -2.95 -2.73
CA VAL A 330 -14.66 -2.84 -2.08
C VAL A 330 -14.85 -2.48 -0.60
N SER A 331 -14.13 -3.18 0.28
CA SER A 331 -14.24 -3.02 1.74
C SER A 331 -13.24 -2.01 2.31
N MET A 332 -12.07 -1.85 1.67
CA MET A 332 -10.98 -1.04 2.21
C MET A 332 -10.12 -0.42 1.11
N ILE A 333 -9.59 0.77 1.37
CA ILE A 333 -8.45 1.34 0.63
C ILE A 333 -7.25 1.42 1.56
N GLN A 334 -6.14 0.84 1.10
CA GLN A 334 -4.82 1.02 1.70
C GLN A 334 -4.12 2.16 0.96
N TRP A 335 -3.89 3.26 1.68
CA TRP A 335 -3.29 4.48 1.15
C TRP A 335 -1.77 4.34 1.16
N ARG A 336 -1.21 4.00 0.02
CA ARG A 336 0.24 3.80 -0.15
C ARG A 336 0.81 4.90 -1.01
N ASN A 337 2.02 5.33 -0.73
CA ASN A 337 2.70 6.28 -1.60
C ASN A 337 3.14 5.59 -2.90
N LEU A 338 2.99 6.26 -4.02
CA LEU A 338 3.62 5.83 -5.28
C LEU A 338 5.11 6.18 -5.23
N ASN A 339 5.95 5.15 -5.30
CA ASN A 339 7.40 5.28 -5.27
C ASN A 339 7.93 5.49 -6.68
N ILE A 340 8.16 6.74 -7.06
CA ILE A 340 8.62 7.11 -8.40
C ILE A 340 9.17 8.54 -8.41
N ASP A 341 10.05 8.87 -9.35
CA ASP A 341 10.44 10.25 -9.63
C ASP A 341 9.22 11.09 -10.03
N PRO A 342 8.91 12.18 -9.31
CA PRO A 342 7.69 12.97 -9.55
C PRO A 342 7.61 13.57 -10.95
N GLU A 343 8.73 14.10 -11.48
CA GLU A 343 8.74 14.71 -12.81
C GLU A 343 8.50 13.67 -13.90
N TRP A 344 9.12 12.50 -13.75
CA TRP A 344 8.93 11.40 -14.68
C TRP A 344 7.47 10.93 -14.69
N TYR A 345 6.86 10.74 -13.52
CA TYR A 345 5.46 10.32 -13.43
C TYR A 345 4.50 11.36 -14.02
N LEU A 346 4.68 12.64 -13.70
CA LEU A 346 3.91 13.73 -14.28
C LEU A 346 4.11 13.81 -15.80
N GLY A 347 5.32 13.56 -16.27
CA GLY A 347 5.62 13.45 -17.71
C GLY A 347 4.84 12.34 -18.40
N LEU A 348 4.70 11.17 -17.76
CA LEU A 348 3.89 10.05 -18.23
C LEU A 348 2.39 10.38 -18.27
N MET A 349 1.91 11.19 -17.33
CA MET A 349 0.49 11.58 -17.23
C MET A 349 0.13 12.78 -18.10
N ARG A 350 1.11 13.37 -18.83
CA ARG A 350 0.87 14.54 -19.67
C ARG A 350 -0.23 14.30 -20.70
N GLY A 351 -1.14 15.27 -20.83
CA GLY A 351 -2.26 15.23 -21.76
C GLY A 351 -3.50 14.47 -21.25
N ILE A 352 -3.47 13.94 -20.02
CA ILE A 352 -4.67 13.49 -19.34
C ILE A 352 -5.26 14.66 -18.55
N ASP A 353 -6.54 14.92 -18.76
CA ASP A 353 -7.27 15.88 -17.92
C ASP A 353 -7.64 15.21 -16.59
N HIS A 354 -7.07 15.71 -15.50
CA HIS A 354 -7.37 15.23 -14.15
C HIS A 354 -8.53 16.01 -13.50
N GLY A 355 -8.88 17.18 -14.03
CA GLY A 355 -9.78 18.14 -13.38
C GLY A 355 -9.15 18.81 -12.16
N PRO A 356 -9.92 19.50 -11.33
CA PRO A 356 -9.45 20.18 -10.13
C PRO A 356 -8.80 19.23 -9.12
N ILE A 357 -7.69 19.66 -8.53
CA ILE A 357 -6.97 18.95 -7.46
C ILE A 357 -7.47 19.45 -6.10
N MET A 358 -7.91 18.56 -5.25
CA MET A 358 -8.52 18.90 -3.96
C MET A 358 -7.64 18.64 -2.73
N GLY A 359 -6.55 17.91 -2.89
CA GLY A 359 -5.66 17.47 -1.81
C GLY A 359 -6.18 16.24 -1.07
N LEU A 360 -5.26 15.49 -0.45
CA LEU A 360 -5.50 14.18 0.19
C LEU A 360 -6.66 14.24 1.22
N SER A 361 -6.63 15.22 2.10
CA SER A 361 -7.60 15.30 3.22
C SER A 361 -9.04 15.48 2.75
N LEU A 362 -9.28 16.37 1.78
CA LEU A 362 -10.61 16.59 1.21
C LEU A 362 -11.05 15.41 0.36
N PHE A 363 -10.13 14.83 -0.43
CA PHE A 363 -10.39 13.64 -1.24
C PHE A 363 -10.88 12.47 -0.37
N MET A 364 -10.14 12.13 0.70
CA MET A 364 -10.54 11.08 1.64
C MET A 364 -11.91 11.37 2.27
N LYS A 365 -12.16 12.62 2.68
CA LYS A 365 -13.43 13.02 3.28
C LYS A 365 -14.60 12.84 2.31
N ARG A 366 -14.46 13.30 1.06
CA ARG A 366 -15.49 13.15 0.02
C ARG A 366 -15.74 11.69 -0.32
N LEU A 367 -14.67 10.91 -0.53
CA LEU A 367 -14.78 9.49 -0.81
C LEU A 367 -15.50 8.71 0.32
N LYS A 368 -15.22 9.06 1.57
CA LYS A 368 -15.92 8.48 2.74
C LYS A 368 -17.41 8.83 2.77
N LYS A 369 -17.81 10.01 2.32
CA LYS A 369 -19.23 10.36 2.20
C LYS A 369 -19.93 9.57 1.10
N LEU A 370 -19.28 9.39 -0.05
CA LEU A 370 -19.81 8.60 -1.16
C LEU A 370 -19.90 7.10 -0.83
N CYS A 371 -18.96 6.59 -0.05
CA CYS A 371 -18.85 5.18 0.34
C CYS A 371 -18.73 5.04 1.87
N PRO A 372 -19.82 5.19 2.66
CA PRO A 372 -19.74 5.25 4.13
C PRO A 372 -19.17 4.00 4.81
N TRP A 373 -19.37 2.81 4.22
CA TRP A 373 -18.81 1.54 4.71
C TRP A 373 -17.32 1.41 4.51
N LEU A 374 -16.73 2.18 3.56
CA LEU A 374 -15.34 2.04 3.14
C LEU A 374 -14.37 2.30 4.28
N ARG A 375 -13.49 1.36 4.56
CA ARG A 375 -12.42 1.52 5.55
C ARG A 375 -11.17 2.09 4.90
N PHE A 376 -10.44 2.89 5.66
CA PHE A 376 -9.12 3.39 5.29
C PHE A 376 -8.07 2.75 6.18
N GLY A 377 -6.88 2.50 5.63
CA GLY A 377 -5.75 1.96 6.35
C GLY A 377 -4.51 1.87 5.49
N TYR A 378 -3.55 1.08 5.92
CA TYR A 378 -2.25 0.93 5.26
C TYR A 378 -1.81 -0.53 5.16
N PHE A 379 -2.25 -1.38 6.08
CA PHE A 379 -1.85 -2.77 6.20
C PHE A 379 -2.97 -3.74 5.85
N ASN A 380 -2.60 -4.98 5.50
CA ASN A 380 -3.58 -6.04 5.32
C ASN A 380 -4.32 -6.31 6.65
N PRO A 381 -5.66 -6.25 6.67
CA PRO A 381 -6.42 -6.52 7.89
C PRO A 381 -6.42 -8.01 8.21
N TYR A 382 -6.45 -8.34 9.49
CA TYR A 382 -6.86 -9.66 9.92
C TYR A 382 -8.38 -9.79 9.77
N VAL A 383 -8.83 -10.77 8.99
CA VAL A 383 -10.25 -11.03 8.73
C VAL A 383 -10.64 -12.47 9.06
N GLY A 384 -9.73 -13.24 9.66
CA GLY A 384 -9.92 -14.65 9.91
C GLY A 384 -10.02 -15.48 8.63
N GLU A 385 -10.71 -16.60 8.72
CA GLU A 385 -10.96 -17.48 7.57
C GLU A 385 -12.08 -16.94 6.68
N LYS A 386 -13.08 -16.30 7.31
CA LYS A 386 -14.23 -15.65 6.65
C LYS A 386 -14.38 -14.23 7.14
N ALA A 387 -14.39 -13.30 6.20
CA ALA A 387 -14.53 -11.89 6.49
C ALA A 387 -15.97 -11.51 6.84
N GLU A 388 -16.13 -10.61 7.81
CA GLU A 388 -17.38 -9.87 7.99
C GLU A 388 -17.43 -8.71 6.99
N LEU A 389 -18.40 -8.74 6.08
CA LEU A 389 -18.45 -7.84 4.92
C LEU A 389 -19.60 -6.84 5.09
N THR A 390 -19.24 -5.56 5.26
CA THR A 390 -20.18 -4.44 5.36
C THR A 390 -20.41 -3.69 4.05
N ALA A 391 -19.51 -3.88 3.07
CA ALA A 391 -19.64 -3.28 1.74
C ALA A 391 -20.85 -3.89 0.99
N PRO A 392 -21.55 -3.12 0.13
CA PRO A 392 -22.65 -3.63 -0.69
C PRO A 392 -22.18 -4.76 -1.60
N LEU A 393 -23.08 -5.60 -2.05
CA LEU A 393 -22.78 -6.55 -3.11
C LEU A 393 -22.62 -5.84 -4.46
N PRO A 394 -21.82 -6.39 -5.38
CA PRO A 394 -21.68 -5.83 -6.72
C PRO A 394 -23.04 -5.57 -7.39
N GLY A 395 -23.22 -4.36 -7.91
CA GLY A 395 -24.45 -3.91 -8.56
C GLY A 395 -25.57 -3.42 -7.63
N GLN A 396 -25.39 -3.41 -6.32
CA GLN A 396 -26.39 -2.90 -5.36
C GLN A 396 -26.21 -1.41 -5.03
N TRP A 397 -25.05 -0.85 -5.30
CA TRP A 397 -24.75 0.55 -5.01
C TRP A 397 -25.03 1.43 -6.23
N GLN A 398 -25.52 2.62 -5.97
CA GLN A 398 -25.69 3.67 -6.97
C GLN A 398 -24.90 4.90 -6.55
N MET A 399 -24.27 5.56 -7.51
CA MET A 399 -23.50 6.78 -7.26
C MET A 399 -24.41 7.86 -6.65
N PRO A 400 -24.13 8.33 -5.43
CA PRO A 400 -24.82 9.48 -4.87
C PRO A 400 -24.54 10.76 -5.69
N ASP A 401 -25.38 11.77 -5.53
CA ASP A 401 -25.12 13.09 -6.10
C ASP A 401 -23.84 13.68 -5.49
N LEU A 402 -22.88 14.05 -6.34
CA LEU A 402 -21.59 14.58 -5.92
C LEU A 402 -21.73 15.93 -5.18
N SER A 403 -22.80 16.71 -5.44
CA SER A 403 -23.09 17.95 -4.72
C SER A 403 -23.31 17.75 -3.22
N VAL A 404 -23.76 16.57 -2.81
CA VAL A 404 -23.96 16.20 -1.40
C VAL A 404 -22.63 16.12 -0.63
N THR A 405 -21.52 15.94 -1.35
CA THR A 405 -20.19 15.84 -0.72
C THR A 405 -19.67 17.15 -0.15
N ASP A 406 -20.25 18.28 -0.53
CA ASP A 406 -19.84 19.62 -0.05
C ASP A 406 -20.53 20.04 1.26
N ALA A 407 -21.62 19.35 1.65
CA ALA A 407 -22.26 19.60 2.94
C ALA A 407 -21.35 19.18 4.12
N PRO A 408 -21.33 19.93 5.25
CA PRO A 408 -20.58 19.53 6.44
C PRO A 408 -20.94 18.11 6.90
N LEU A 409 -19.96 17.30 7.30
CA LEU A 409 -20.27 16.06 8.01
C LEU A 409 -20.98 16.43 9.31
N ALA A 410 -22.16 15.88 9.58
CA ALA A 410 -22.71 15.89 10.93
C ALA A 410 -21.65 15.27 11.84
N GLY A 411 -21.16 16.04 12.83
CA GLY A 411 -20.21 15.53 13.82
C GLY A 411 -20.81 14.31 14.51
N PRO A 412 -20.00 13.40 15.06
CA PRO A 412 -20.51 12.39 15.96
C PRO A 412 -21.29 13.14 17.07
N ALA A 413 -22.51 12.70 17.34
CA ALA A 413 -23.26 13.20 18.47
C ALA A 413 -22.35 13.06 19.70
N SER A 414 -22.09 14.16 20.39
CA SER A 414 -21.27 14.18 21.59
C SER A 414 -22.00 13.38 22.67
N GLU A 415 -21.57 12.17 22.91
CA GLU A 415 -21.94 11.38 24.09
C GLU A 415 -21.13 11.79 25.34
N ASP A 416 -20.65 13.04 25.40
CA ASP A 416 -19.97 13.59 26.58
C ASP A 416 -20.73 14.80 27.10
N ALA A 417 -21.92 14.55 27.67
CA ALA A 417 -22.60 15.51 28.54
C ALA A 417 -23.42 14.77 29.61
N ALA A 418 -22.75 13.89 30.37
CA ALA A 418 -23.29 13.41 31.65
C ALA A 418 -22.14 12.99 32.57
N GLY A 419 -21.63 13.90 33.38
CA GLY A 419 -20.66 13.50 34.43
C GLY A 419 -19.79 14.61 34.97
N GLU A 420 -20.30 15.82 35.25
CA GLU A 420 -19.68 16.75 36.17
C GLU A 420 -20.77 17.51 36.96
N ALA A 421 -21.36 16.83 37.91
CA ALA A 421 -22.04 17.49 39.04
C ALA A 421 -21.93 16.54 40.25
N ASP A 422 -21.26 16.98 41.27
CA ASP A 422 -21.13 16.46 42.64
C ASP A 422 -19.70 16.03 43.07
N ALA A 423 -18.89 17.03 43.42
CA ALA A 423 -17.86 16.90 44.44
C ALA A 423 -17.41 18.27 44.96
N GLU A 424 -18.34 19.06 45.51
CA GLU A 424 -18.03 20.09 46.50
C GLU A 424 -19.04 19.99 47.65
N ALA A 425 -18.70 19.22 48.66
CA ALA A 425 -19.10 19.44 50.09
C ALA A 425 -18.50 18.34 50.96
N GLY A 426 -17.55 18.73 51.82
CA GLY A 426 -17.28 17.92 53.01
C GLY A 426 -15.81 17.81 53.41
N ALA A 427 -15.39 18.83 54.28
CA ALA A 427 -14.30 18.81 55.26
C ALA A 427 -12.85 18.79 54.78
#